data_9b6f6f62f33c4b14e6a2e5320add9c77
#
_entry.id   9b6f6f62f33c4b14e6a2e5320add9c77
#
_cell.length_a   1.000
_cell.length_b   1.000
_cell.length_c   1.000
_cell.angle_alpha   90.00
_cell.angle_beta   90.00
_cell.angle_gamma   90.00
#
_symmetry.space_group_name_H-M   'P 1'
#
loop_
_entity.id
_entity.type
_entity.pdbx_description
1 polymer ?
#
loop_
_entity_poly.entity_id
_entity_poly.type
_entity_poly.pdbx_seq_one_letter_code
_entity_poly.pdbx_strand_id
1 'polypeptide(L)'
;MTVYDCLRGLNAYPIPASAIREIAINRGVYVDDEATAELLASTEYIVAKADVLMWLAKAPNVSQGGQNYSFSEFERKALRASASALYEQVGEDAKSGAVVYGYKGSRL
;
A
#
# COMPACT_ATOMS: atom_id res chain seq x y z
N MET A 1 -13.86 10.61 -7.32
CA MET A 1 -13.15 9.48 -6.70
C MET A 1 -12.04 10.03 -5.80
N THR A 2 -11.98 9.55 -4.58
CA THR A 2 -10.96 9.99 -3.64
C THR A 2 -9.75 9.07 -3.68
N VAL A 3 -8.66 9.53 -3.07
CA VAL A 3 -7.46 8.70 -2.91
C VAL A 3 -7.80 7.42 -2.16
N TYR A 4 -8.68 7.51 -1.16
CA TYR A 4 -9.14 6.33 -0.43
C TYR A 4 -9.73 5.30 -1.39
N ASP A 5 -10.60 5.74 -2.30
CA ASP A 5 -11.22 4.84 -3.27
C ASP A 5 -10.18 4.13 -4.12
N CYS A 6 -9.14 4.86 -4.52
CA CYS A 6 -8.08 4.29 -5.36
C CYS A 6 -7.28 3.22 -4.60
N LEU A 7 -6.93 3.49 -3.34
CA LEU A 7 -6.19 2.52 -2.55
C LEU A 7 -7.04 1.32 -2.20
N ARG A 8 -8.30 1.56 -1.85
CA ARG A 8 -9.23 0.49 -1.51
C ARG A 8 -9.49 -0.43 -2.69
N GLY A 9 -9.48 0.14 -3.90
CA GLY A 9 -9.79 -0.58 -5.12
C GLY A 9 -8.64 -1.38 -5.71
N LEU A 10 -7.46 -1.40 -5.07
CA LEU A 10 -6.32 -2.14 -5.61
C LEU A 10 -6.54 -3.65 -5.61
N ASN A 11 -7.41 -4.14 -4.74
CA ASN A 11 -7.69 -5.56 -4.64
C ASN A 11 -9.10 -5.75 -4.09
N ALA A 12 -9.70 -6.90 -4.39
CA ALA A 12 -11.03 -7.21 -3.89
C ALA A 12 -11.05 -7.58 -2.40
N TYR A 13 -9.87 -7.84 -1.82
CA TYR A 13 -9.76 -8.16 -0.40
C TYR A 13 -10.33 -7.02 0.45
N PRO A 14 -11.11 -7.33 1.51
CA PRO A 14 -11.74 -6.30 2.33
C PRO A 14 -10.73 -5.65 3.28
N ILE A 15 -9.99 -4.68 2.76
CA ILE A 15 -8.97 -3.98 3.55
C ILE A 15 -9.67 -3.04 4.54
N PRO A 16 -9.35 -3.14 5.85
CA PRO A 16 -9.96 -2.23 6.82
C PRO A 16 -9.62 -0.78 6.53
N ALA A 17 -10.58 0.10 6.71
CA ALA A 17 -10.37 1.53 6.48
C ALA A 17 -9.23 2.06 7.35
N SER A 18 -9.12 1.57 8.59
CA SER A 18 -8.05 2.01 9.49
C SER A 18 -6.67 1.68 8.95
N ALA A 19 -6.52 0.53 8.29
CA ALA A 19 -5.23 0.15 7.71
C ALA A 19 -4.85 1.09 6.56
N ILE A 20 -5.81 1.41 5.70
CA ILE A 20 -5.57 2.33 4.58
C ILE A 20 -5.21 3.71 5.11
N ARG A 21 -5.93 4.19 6.11
CA ARG A 21 -5.69 5.53 6.65
C ARG A 21 -4.33 5.62 7.33
N GLU A 22 -3.95 4.58 8.06
CA GLU A 22 -2.64 4.56 8.71
C GLU A 22 -1.51 4.59 7.68
N ILE A 23 -1.62 3.78 6.64
CA ILE A 23 -0.62 3.76 5.58
C ILE A 23 -0.50 5.14 4.92
N ALA A 24 -1.64 5.76 4.62
CA ALA A 24 -1.65 7.05 3.96
C ALA A 24 -1.01 8.13 4.85
N ILE A 25 -1.33 8.13 6.14
CA ILE A 25 -0.76 9.09 7.08
C ILE A 25 0.75 8.94 7.13
N ASN A 26 1.24 7.70 7.16
CA ASN A 26 2.68 7.45 7.24
C ASN A 26 3.43 7.94 6.00
N ARG A 27 2.74 8.05 4.88
CA ARG A 27 3.37 8.50 3.63
C ARG A 27 2.99 9.92 3.25
N GLY A 28 2.22 10.62 4.10
CA GLY A 28 1.85 12.01 3.83
C GLY A 28 0.78 12.15 2.76
N VAL A 29 -0.03 11.14 2.59
CA VAL A 29 -1.11 11.15 1.61
C VAL A 29 -2.43 11.41 2.32
N TYR A 30 -3.27 12.25 1.74
CA TYR A 30 -4.58 12.57 2.32
C TYR A 30 -5.65 11.77 1.57
N VAL A 31 -6.25 10.81 2.28
CA VAL A 31 -7.20 9.87 1.64
C VAL A 31 -8.48 10.54 1.17
N ASP A 32 -8.84 11.68 1.76
CA ASP A 32 -10.06 12.38 1.39
C ASP A 32 -9.87 13.31 0.19
N ASP A 33 -8.63 13.50 -0.27
CA ASP A 33 -8.36 14.34 -1.43
C ASP A 33 -8.90 13.70 -2.70
N GLU A 34 -9.29 14.54 -3.64
CA GLU A 34 -9.72 14.08 -4.95
C GLU A 34 -8.53 13.45 -5.68
N ALA A 35 -8.74 12.27 -6.25
CA ALA A 35 -7.69 11.59 -6.99
C ALA A 35 -7.53 12.23 -8.37
N THR A 36 -6.39 12.85 -8.60
CA THR A 36 -6.06 13.44 -9.89
C THR A 36 -4.89 12.69 -10.49
N ALA A 37 -4.69 12.82 -11.79
CA ALA A 37 -3.57 12.16 -12.45
C ALA A 37 -2.25 12.58 -11.83
N GLU A 38 -2.13 13.85 -11.46
CA GLU A 38 -0.91 14.37 -10.84
C GLU A 38 -0.66 13.75 -9.48
N LEU A 39 -1.72 13.66 -8.66
CA LEU A 39 -1.61 13.08 -7.33
C LEU A 39 -1.25 11.60 -7.42
N LEU A 40 -1.88 10.87 -8.33
CA LEU A 40 -1.64 9.43 -8.48
C LEU A 40 -0.26 9.14 -9.05
N ALA A 41 0.40 10.12 -9.64
CA ALA A 41 1.76 9.97 -10.14
C ALA A 41 2.79 10.44 -9.11
N SER A 42 2.37 10.97 -7.97
CA SER A 42 3.27 11.50 -6.96
C SER A 42 4.01 10.36 -6.25
N THR A 43 5.21 10.67 -5.78
CA THR A 43 6.02 9.70 -5.02
C THR A 43 5.27 9.23 -3.78
N GLU A 44 4.62 10.13 -3.08
CA GLU A 44 3.88 9.80 -1.86
C GLU A 44 2.79 8.77 -2.12
N TYR A 45 2.02 8.97 -3.19
CA TYR A 45 0.96 8.02 -3.51
C TYR A 45 1.54 6.67 -3.94
N ILE A 46 2.59 6.68 -4.73
CA ILE A 46 3.19 5.44 -5.24
C ILE A 46 3.70 4.60 -4.07
N VAL A 47 4.36 5.20 -3.09
CA VAL A 47 4.84 4.42 -1.94
C VAL A 47 3.69 3.99 -1.04
N ALA A 48 2.63 4.79 -0.92
CA ALA A 48 1.44 4.36 -0.18
C ALA A 48 0.80 3.15 -0.85
N LYS A 49 0.72 3.17 -2.17
CA LYS A 49 0.20 2.03 -2.94
C LYS A 49 1.05 0.78 -2.71
N ALA A 50 2.37 0.94 -2.73
CA ALA A 50 3.27 -0.17 -2.46
C ALA A 50 3.06 -0.73 -1.05
N ASP A 51 2.86 0.16 -0.07
CA ASP A 51 2.61 -0.27 1.31
C ASP A 51 1.31 -1.06 1.42
N VAL A 52 0.27 -0.67 0.68
CA VAL A 52 -0.99 -1.41 0.66
C VAL A 52 -0.76 -2.81 0.08
N LEU A 53 0.02 -2.91 -0.99
CA LEU A 53 0.31 -4.22 -1.58
C LEU A 53 1.11 -5.10 -0.62
N MET A 54 2.06 -4.52 0.13
CA MET A 54 2.79 -5.27 1.14
C MET A 54 1.88 -5.72 2.27
N TRP A 55 0.94 -4.86 2.67
CA TRP A 55 -0.04 -5.21 3.69
C TRP A 55 -0.86 -6.42 3.23
N LEU A 56 -1.32 -6.39 1.96
CA LEU A 56 -2.10 -7.49 1.39
C LEU A 56 -1.30 -8.80 1.37
N ALA A 57 0.00 -8.70 1.08
CA ALA A 57 0.85 -9.89 1.03
C ALA A 57 0.96 -10.58 2.39
N LYS A 58 0.68 -9.86 3.46
CA LYS A 58 0.74 -10.39 4.83
C LYS A 58 -0.63 -10.59 5.44
N ALA A 59 -1.69 -10.23 4.72
CA ALA A 59 -3.04 -10.26 5.27
C ALA A 59 -3.52 -11.71 5.45
N PRO A 60 -4.28 -11.99 6.52
CA PRO A 60 -4.80 -13.34 6.72
C PRO A 60 -5.91 -13.63 5.74
N ASN A 61 -6.15 -14.92 5.51
CA ASN A 61 -7.30 -15.34 4.74
C ASN A 61 -8.54 -15.10 5.58
N VAL A 62 -9.57 -14.50 4.97
CA VAL A 62 -10.80 -14.18 5.69
C VAL A 62 -12.01 -14.62 4.89
N SER A 63 -13.14 -14.79 5.58
CA SER A 63 -14.42 -15.07 4.96
C SER A 63 -15.39 -14.00 5.42
N GLN A 64 -16.05 -13.34 4.48
CA GLN A 64 -16.91 -12.20 4.79
C GLN A 64 -18.04 -12.14 3.77
N GLY A 65 -19.28 -12.07 4.27
CA GLY A 65 -20.43 -11.96 3.40
C GLY A 65 -20.61 -13.12 2.44
N GLY A 66 -20.22 -14.33 2.87
CA GLY A 66 -20.31 -15.52 2.01
C GLY A 66 -19.18 -15.66 1.02
N GLN A 67 -18.24 -14.72 1.03
CA GLN A 67 -17.09 -14.75 0.13
C GLN A 67 -15.83 -15.12 0.91
N ASN A 68 -14.96 -15.88 0.27
CA ASN A 68 -13.66 -16.22 0.84
C ASN A 68 -12.61 -15.37 0.16
N TYR A 69 -11.80 -14.69 0.97
CA TYR A 69 -10.70 -13.87 0.47
C TYR A 69 -9.41 -14.50 0.97
N SER A 70 -8.68 -15.12 0.07
CA SER A 70 -7.45 -15.82 0.43
C SER A 70 -6.41 -15.63 -0.66
N PHE A 71 -5.16 -15.70 -0.25
CA PHE A 71 -4.04 -15.61 -1.18
C PHE A 71 -3.20 -16.87 -1.06
N SER A 72 -2.85 -17.45 -2.21
CA SER A 72 -1.87 -18.53 -2.25
C SER A 72 -0.47 -17.94 -2.00
N GLU A 73 0.51 -18.80 -1.74
CA GLU A 73 1.89 -18.35 -1.61
C GLU A 73 2.38 -17.66 -2.87
N PHE A 74 1.97 -18.17 -4.03
CA PHE A 74 2.32 -17.57 -5.30
C PHE A 74 1.76 -16.14 -5.39
N GLU A 75 0.51 -15.96 -5.00
CA GLU A 75 -0.13 -14.64 -5.03
C GLU A 75 0.53 -13.68 -4.05
N ARG A 76 0.86 -14.16 -2.85
CA ARG A 76 1.56 -13.32 -1.86
C ARG A 76 2.92 -12.87 -2.37
N LYS A 77 3.62 -13.78 -3.02
CA LYS A 77 4.91 -13.47 -3.61
C LYS A 77 4.77 -12.42 -4.72
N ALA A 78 3.74 -12.56 -5.53
CA ALA A 78 3.46 -11.60 -6.60
C ALA A 78 3.14 -10.21 -6.03
N LEU A 79 2.38 -10.15 -4.94
CA LEU A 79 2.08 -8.88 -4.29
C LEU A 79 3.35 -8.21 -3.76
N ARG A 80 4.23 -8.98 -3.14
CA ARG A 80 5.51 -8.45 -2.66
C ARG A 80 6.38 -7.95 -3.81
N ALA A 81 6.40 -8.70 -4.92
CA ALA A 81 7.18 -8.29 -6.08
C ALA A 81 6.65 -7.01 -6.69
N SER A 82 5.32 -6.86 -6.76
CA SER A 82 4.70 -5.63 -7.26
C SER A 82 5.04 -4.44 -6.36
N ALA A 83 5.00 -4.64 -5.03
CA ALA A 83 5.34 -3.59 -4.09
C ALA A 83 6.80 -3.17 -4.26
N SER A 84 7.70 -4.15 -4.39
CA SER A 84 9.13 -3.87 -4.56
C SER A 84 9.39 -3.09 -5.84
N ALA A 85 8.69 -3.42 -6.92
CA ALA A 85 8.82 -2.70 -8.17
C ALA A 85 8.42 -1.24 -8.03
N LEU A 86 7.36 -0.98 -7.26
CA LEU A 86 6.92 0.40 -7.02
C LEU A 86 7.92 1.17 -6.16
N TYR A 87 8.49 0.53 -5.14
CA TYR A 87 9.52 1.17 -4.34
C TYR A 87 10.73 1.54 -5.19
N GLU A 88 11.14 0.64 -6.07
CA GLU A 88 12.26 0.90 -6.97
C GLU A 88 11.96 2.01 -7.97
N GLN A 89 10.71 2.10 -8.40
CA GLN A 89 10.29 3.13 -9.34
C GLN A 89 10.54 4.53 -8.79
N VAL A 90 10.35 4.72 -7.49
CA VAL A 90 10.51 6.04 -6.85
C VAL A 90 11.85 6.19 -6.15
N GLY A 91 12.68 5.16 -6.12
CA GLY A 91 14.03 5.24 -5.60
C GLY A 91 14.19 4.68 -4.20
N GLU A 92 15.44 4.49 -3.81
CA GLU A 92 15.78 3.89 -2.52
C GLU A 92 15.29 4.71 -1.33
N ASP A 93 15.32 6.03 -1.43
CA ASP A 93 14.95 6.91 -0.33
C ASP A 93 13.52 6.69 0.11
N ALA A 94 12.62 6.49 -0.84
CA ALA A 94 11.21 6.26 -0.53
C ALA A 94 11.02 4.95 0.22
N LYS A 95 11.84 3.97 -0.07
CA LYS A 95 11.77 2.65 0.51
C LYS A 95 12.28 2.62 1.94
N SER A 96 13.39 3.28 2.21
CA SER A 96 14.03 3.26 3.52
C SER A 96 13.39 4.26 4.48
N GLY A 97 12.84 5.27 3.97
CA GLY A 97 12.16 6.21 4.83
C GLY A 97 11.05 5.54 5.57
N ALA A 98 11.91 5.41 5.66
CA ALA A 98 11.50 5.21 6.36
C ALA A 98 11.52 5.15 7.09
N VAL A 99 11.99 4.97 6.94
CA VAL A 99 12.00 4.90 7.59
C VAL A 99 12.00 4.89 8.04
N VAL A 100 12.20 4.85 8.12
CA VAL A 100 12.07 4.87 8.62
C VAL A 100 11.82 4.65 9.06
N TYR A 101 11.81 4.39 9.29
CA TYR A 101 11.60 4.21 9.72
C TYR A 101 12.18 4.00 10.08
N GLY A 102 12.39 4.05 10.36
CA GLY A 102 12.89 3.89 10.58
C GLY A 102 13.69 3.72 10.41
N TYR A 103 14.30 3.68 10.40
CA TYR A 103 14.87 3.57 10.11
C TYR A 103 15.58 3.82 10.15
N LYS A 104 16.07 4.02 10.40
CA LYS A 104 16.52 4.24 10.21
C LYS A 104 17.05 4.08 10.18
N GLY A 105 17.42 3.98 10.44
CA GLY A 105 17.50 3.83 10.33
C GLY A 105 18.13 3.46 9.96
N SER A 106 18.33 3.36 10.04
CA SER A 106 18.42 3.08 9.64
C SER A 106 18.90 2.86 9.25
N ARG A 107 19.27 2.97 9.38
CA ARG A 107 19.30 2.88 9.05
C ARG A 107 19.26 2.63 9.02
N LEU A 108 19.30 2.62 9.18
CA LEU A 108 18.79 2.49 9.08
C LEU A 108 18.85 2.23 8.96
#